data_fd9d9cd292481290e1699fbedc9b55d4
#
_entry.id   fd9d9cd292481290e1699fbedc9b55d4
#
_cell.length_a   1.000
_cell.length_b   1.000
_cell.length_c   1.000
_cell.angle_alpha   90.00
_cell.angle_beta   90.00
_cell.angle_gamma   90.00
#
_symmetry.space_group_name_H-M   'P 1'
#
loop_
_entity.id
_entity.type
_entity.pdbx_description
1 polymer ?
#
loop_
_entity_poly.entity_id
_entity_poly.type
_entity_poly.pdbx_seq_one_letter_code
_entity_poly.pdbx_strand_id
1 'polypeptide(L)'
;KYLDISLNALGYFTEYCSAEFAIRSFINKFPDQTFLKFNEWSKSKNDDQRRLASEGLRPKLPWAVGINFDYKLGASVLDLLYYDKNRYVTRSVANHLNDISKIDAAFVVEKLRKWKKFGQQSEKEMDYIIRHSLRTLIKRGDVAALKFLGFDFNAKVTVVGLGVVNSTVSLGQKLEFYFDVV
;
A
#
# COMPACT_ATOMS: atom_id res chain seq x y z
N LYS A 1 -1.37 -0.88 -33.20
CA LYS A 1 -2.62 -1.37 -33.82
C LYS A 1 -3.48 -2.19 -32.85
N TYR A 2 -2.87 -2.89 -31.88
CA TYR A 2 -3.60 -3.78 -30.97
C TYR A 2 -3.58 -3.32 -29.50
N LEU A 3 -3.05 -2.14 -29.20
CA LEU A 3 -2.88 -1.65 -27.83
C LEU A 3 -4.20 -1.60 -27.05
N ASP A 4 -5.21 -0.95 -27.62
CA ASP A 4 -6.52 -0.79 -26.96
C ASP A 4 -7.21 -2.13 -26.74
N ILE A 5 -7.13 -3.04 -27.72
CA ILE A 5 -7.66 -4.39 -27.59
C ILE A 5 -6.95 -5.14 -26.45
N SER A 6 -5.62 -5.02 -26.39
CA SER A 6 -4.83 -5.67 -25.34
C SER A 6 -5.13 -5.11 -23.94
N LEU A 7 -5.24 -3.79 -23.80
CA LEU A 7 -5.59 -3.16 -22.52
C LEU A 7 -7.02 -3.54 -22.09
N ASN A 8 -7.97 -3.55 -23.01
CA ASN A 8 -9.34 -4.01 -22.73
C ASN A 8 -9.37 -5.48 -22.30
N ALA A 9 -8.58 -6.32 -22.97
CA ALA A 9 -8.47 -7.74 -22.60
C ALA A 9 -7.88 -7.91 -21.19
N LEU A 10 -6.84 -7.14 -20.81
CA LEU A 10 -6.29 -7.17 -19.46
C LEU A 10 -7.32 -6.73 -18.42
N GLY A 11 -8.11 -5.69 -18.72
CA GLY A 11 -9.20 -5.26 -17.86
C GLY A 11 -10.32 -6.30 -17.70
N TYR A 12 -10.55 -7.11 -18.72
CA TYR A 12 -11.50 -8.23 -18.64
C TYR A 12 -10.91 -9.43 -17.88
N PHE A 13 -9.71 -9.85 -18.24
CA PHE A 13 -9.10 -11.03 -17.64
C PHE A 13 -8.71 -10.85 -16.18
N THR A 14 -8.55 -9.60 -15.68
CA THR A 14 -8.24 -9.37 -14.27
C THR A 14 -9.32 -9.89 -13.33
N GLU A 15 -10.55 -10.07 -13.80
CA GLU A 15 -11.66 -10.68 -13.06
C GLU A 15 -11.45 -12.19 -12.77
N TYR A 16 -10.64 -12.84 -13.59
CA TYR A 16 -10.38 -14.29 -13.48
C TYR A 16 -8.97 -14.59 -12.99
N CYS A 17 -8.01 -13.78 -13.41
CA CYS A 17 -6.61 -13.89 -13.03
C CYS A 17 -5.98 -12.51 -13.02
N SER A 18 -5.41 -12.13 -11.89
CA SER A 18 -4.87 -10.79 -11.71
C SER A 18 -3.85 -10.40 -12.79
N ALA A 19 -4.10 -9.26 -13.46
CA ALA A 19 -3.32 -8.78 -14.60
C ALA A 19 -2.18 -7.82 -14.22
N GLU A 20 -1.88 -7.63 -12.93
CA GLU A 20 -0.88 -6.66 -12.46
C GLU A 20 0.54 -6.91 -12.97
N PHE A 21 0.91 -8.14 -13.29
CA PHE A 21 2.20 -8.45 -13.89
C PHE A 21 2.25 -8.06 -15.36
N ALA A 22 1.24 -8.46 -16.13
CA ALA A 22 1.18 -8.24 -17.57
C ALA A 22 1.09 -6.75 -17.94
N ILE A 23 0.31 -5.96 -17.20
CA ILE A 23 0.11 -4.54 -17.47
C ILE A 23 1.42 -3.73 -17.38
N ARG A 24 2.41 -4.18 -16.61
CA ARG A 24 3.67 -3.44 -16.39
C ARG A 24 4.49 -3.26 -17.68
N SER A 25 4.43 -4.24 -18.59
CA SER A 25 5.05 -4.12 -19.91
C SER A 25 4.40 -3.00 -20.74
N PHE A 26 3.10 -2.81 -20.59
CA PHE A 26 2.37 -1.73 -21.26
C PHE A 26 2.69 -0.37 -20.64
N ILE A 27 2.81 -0.27 -19.32
CA ILE A 27 3.24 0.95 -18.62
C ILE A 27 4.59 1.41 -19.16
N ASN A 28 5.55 0.50 -19.28
CA ASN A 28 6.89 0.84 -19.73
C ASN A 28 6.95 1.22 -21.21
N LYS A 29 6.10 0.65 -22.04
CA LYS A 29 6.14 0.83 -23.50
C LYS A 29 5.16 1.91 -23.99
N PHE A 30 4.04 2.09 -23.32
CA PHE A 30 2.95 2.99 -23.70
C PHE A 30 2.40 3.69 -22.44
N PRO A 31 3.23 4.51 -21.74
CA PRO A 31 2.86 5.05 -20.42
C PRO A 31 1.57 5.87 -20.45
N ASP A 32 1.42 6.79 -21.41
CA ASP A 32 0.28 7.72 -21.47
C ASP A 32 -1.05 6.98 -21.70
N GLN A 33 -1.08 6.11 -22.71
CA GLN A 33 -2.29 5.35 -23.05
C GLN A 33 -2.68 4.38 -21.92
N THR A 34 -1.68 3.75 -21.31
CA THR A 34 -1.91 2.86 -20.19
C THR A 34 -2.40 3.62 -18.97
N PHE A 35 -1.89 4.82 -18.72
CA PHE A 35 -2.34 5.67 -17.63
C PHE A 35 -3.78 6.16 -17.82
N LEU A 36 -4.18 6.52 -19.03
CA LEU A 36 -5.59 6.82 -19.33
C LEU A 36 -6.49 5.63 -18.97
N LYS A 37 -6.05 4.41 -19.27
CA LYS A 37 -6.79 3.19 -18.96
C LYS A 37 -6.90 2.94 -17.44
N PHE A 38 -5.86 3.23 -16.67
CA PHE A 38 -5.92 3.17 -15.21
C PHE A 38 -6.93 4.18 -14.63
N ASN A 39 -7.03 5.38 -15.18
CA ASN A 39 -8.05 6.35 -14.78
C ASN A 39 -9.47 5.87 -15.12
N GLU A 40 -9.66 5.15 -16.23
CA GLU A 40 -10.93 4.51 -16.56
C GLU A 40 -11.26 3.40 -15.56
N TRP A 41 -10.34 2.46 -15.35
CA TRP A 41 -10.54 1.34 -14.42
C TRP A 41 -10.74 1.77 -12.96
N SER A 42 -10.13 2.86 -12.53
CA SER A 42 -10.35 3.39 -11.18
C SER A 42 -11.80 3.80 -10.91
N LYS A 43 -12.59 4.04 -11.95
CA LYS A 43 -14.01 4.41 -11.90
C LYS A 43 -14.95 3.26 -12.27
N SER A 44 -14.40 2.08 -12.56
CA SER A 44 -15.19 0.92 -12.98
C SER A 44 -16.14 0.45 -11.88
N LYS A 45 -17.26 -0.14 -12.29
CA LYS A 45 -18.17 -0.87 -11.38
C LYS A 45 -17.53 -2.14 -10.83
N ASN A 46 -16.57 -2.73 -11.57
CA ASN A 46 -15.85 -3.95 -11.20
C ASN A 46 -14.69 -3.63 -10.26
N ASP A 47 -14.64 -4.26 -9.10
CA ASP A 47 -13.62 -4.05 -8.08
C ASP A 47 -12.25 -4.65 -8.44
N ASP A 48 -12.21 -5.71 -9.27
CA ASP A 48 -10.95 -6.25 -9.79
C ASP A 48 -10.25 -5.24 -10.71
N GLN A 49 -11.00 -4.52 -11.56
CA GLN A 49 -10.44 -3.44 -12.38
C GLN A 49 -9.99 -2.26 -11.52
N ARG A 50 -10.76 -1.85 -10.51
CA ARG A 50 -10.34 -0.79 -9.58
C ARG A 50 -9.09 -1.19 -8.79
N ARG A 51 -9.00 -2.45 -8.36
CA ARG A 51 -7.78 -2.97 -7.73
C ARG A 51 -6.61 -2.99 -8.72
N LEU A 52 -6.81 -3.44 -9.95
CA LEU A 52 -5.76 -3.43 -10.99
C LEU A 52 -5.20 -2.02 -11.20
N ALA A 53 -6.06 -0.98 -11.18
CA ALA A 53 -5.63 0.40 -11.32
C ALA A 53 -4.67 0.84 -10.19
N SER A 54 -4.81 0.31 -8.99
CA SER A 54 -3.85 0.53 -7.90
C SER A 54 -2.64 -0.42 -7.97
N GLU A 55 -2.87 -1.72 -8.11
CA GLU A 55 -1.83 -2.75 -7.98
C GLU A 55 -0.82 -2.71 -9.14
N GLY A 56 -1.29 -2.44 -10.37
CA GLY A 56 -0.45 -2.36 -11.57
C GLY A 56 0.58 -1.22 -11.52
N LEU A 57 0.22 -0.10 -10.89
CA LEU A 57 1.06 1.10 -10.76
C LEU A 57 1.99 1.07 -9.54
N ARG A 58 2.00 0.01 -8.73
CA ARG A 58 2.89 -0.08 -7.57
C ARG A 58 4.37 0.03 -7.98
N PRO A 59 5.18 0.91 -7.36
CA PRO A 59 6.59 1.05 -7.71
C PRO A 59 7.37 -0.25 -7.54
N LYS A 60 7.07 -1.02 -6.49
CA LYS A 60 7.72 -2.30 -6.18
C LYS A 60 6.69 -3.40 -5.98
N LEU A 61 6.32 -4.05 -7.05
CA LEU A 61 5.51 -5.27 -6.99
C LEU A 61 6.47 -6.47 -6.93
N PRO A 62 6.37 -7.35 -5.89
CA PRO A 62 7.23 -8.52 -5.78
C PRO A 62 7.15 -9.40 -7.03
N TRP A 63 8.30 -9.91 -7.47
CA TRP A 63 8.49 -10.79 -8.65
C TRP A 63 8.07 -10.19 -10.01
N ALA A 64 7.60 -8.95 -10.04
CA ALA A 64 7.24 -8.28 -11.27
C ALA A 64 8.40 -7.46 -11.85
N VAL A 65 8.37 -7.22 -13.15
CA VAL A 65 9.28 -6.26 -13.79
C VAL A 65 9.09 -4.85 -13.20
N GLY A 66 10.17 -4.09 -13.05
CA GLY A 66 10.10 -2.69 -12.64
C GLY A 66 9.30 -1.85 -13.63
N ILE A 67 8.71 -0.76 -13.16
CA ILE A 67 8.10 0.25 -14.01
C ILE A 67 8.91 1.53 -13.98
N ASN A 68 9.08 2.13 -15.14
CA ASN A 68 9.63 3.47 -15.29
C ASN A 68 8.46 4.46 -15.41
N PHE A 69 7.88 4.80 -14.27
CA PHE A 69 6.71 5.65 -14.20
C PHE A 69 6.78 6.54 -12.96
N ASP A 70 6.37 7.80 -13.08
CA ASP A 70 6.35 8.72 -11.95
C ASP A 70 5.34 8.24 -10.89
N TYR A 71 5.86 7.88 -9.71
CA TYR A 71 5.02 7.42 -8.60
C TYR A 71 4.01 8.48 -8.13
N LYS A 72 4.30 9.79 -8.29
CA LYS A 72 3.37 10.85 -7.91
C LYS A 72 2.17 10.87 -8.85
N LEU A 73 2.41 10.67 -10.14
CA LEU A 73 1.34 10.53 -11.13
C LEU A 73 0.54 9.24 -10.86
N GLY A 74 1.21 8.12 -10.60
CA GLY A 74 0.54 6.88 -10.20
C GLY A 74 -0.31 7.04 -8.94
N ALA A 75 0.20 7.79 -7.95
CA ALA A 75 -0.51 8.06 -6.70
C ALA A 75 -1.76 8.94 -6.88
N SER A 76 -1.93 9.65 -8.01
CA SER A 76 -3.16 10.40 -8.29
C SER A 76 -4.37 9.48 -8.50
N VAL A 77 -4.15 8.28 -9.04
CA VAL A 77 -5.21 7.27 -9.19
C VAL A 77 -5.72 6.80 -7.81
N LEU A 78 -4.86 6.79 -6.80
CA LEU A 78 -5.24 6.39 -5.44
C LEU A 78 -6.22 7.37 -4.78
N ASP A 79 -6.25 8.63 -5.22
CA ASP A 79 -7.22 9.63 -4.73
C ASP A 79 -8.66 9.26 -5.10
N LEU A 80 -8.85 8.42 -6.12
CA LEU A 80 -10.14 7.89 -6.53
C LEU A 80 -10.51 6.57 -5.84
N LEU A 81 -9.53 5.90 -5.22
CA LEU A 81 -9.68 4.53 -4.72
C LEU A 81 -9.61 4.40 -3.20
N TYR A 82 -9.09 5.40 -2.46
CA TYR A 82 -8.93 5.28 -1.00
C TYR A 82 -10.26 5.23 -0.25
N TYR A 83 -11.34 5.74 -0.82
CA TYR A 83 -12.69 5.68 -0.27
C TYR A 83 -13.56 4.57 -0.86
N ASP A 84 -12.94 3.60 -1.53
CA ASP A 84 -13.63 2.42 -2.03
C ASP A 84 -14.31 1.64 -0.90
N LYS A 85 -15.46 1.06 -1.18
CA LYS A 85 -16.23 0.26 -0.22
C LYS A 85 -15.65 -1.14 -0.02
N ASN A 86 -14.86 -1.62 -1.01
CA ASN A 86 -14.27 -2.95 -0.96
C ASN A 86 -12.85 -2.91 -0.38
N ARG A 87 -12.65 -3.66 0.73
CA ARG A 87 -11.34 -3.83 1.37
C ARG A 87 -10.28 -4.41 0.42
N TYR A 88 -10.68 -5.15 -0.59
CA TYR A 88 -9.78 -5.68 -1.61
C TYR A 88 -9.07 -4.56 -2.37
N VAL A 89 -9.79 -3.49 -2.68
CA VAL A 89 -9.25 -2.29 -3.34
C VAL A 89 -8.44 -1.43 -2.36
N THR A 90 -8.99 -1.10 -1.20
CA THR A 90 -8.30 -0.23 -0.23
C THR A 90 -7.03 -0.86 0.34
N ARG A 91 -6.97 -2.19 0.43
CA ARG A 91 -5.74 -2.92 0.78
C ARG A 91 -4.66 -2.74 -0.29
N SER A 92 -5.02 -2.77 -1.57
CA SER A 92 -4.08 -2.48 -2.66
C SER A 92 -3.58 -1.03 -2.59
N VAL A 93 -4.48 -0.06 -2.35
CA VAL A 93 -4.11 1.34 -2.11
C VAL A 93 -3.08 1.48 -0.98
N ALA A 94 -3.32 0.82 0.14
CA ALA A 94 -2.42 0.86 1.28
C ALA A 94 -1.07 0.18 1.00
N ASN A 95 -1.05 -0.91 0.23
CA ASN A 95 0.19 -1.54 -0.23
C ASN A 95 0.98 -0.62 -1.16
N HIS A 96 0.30 0.05 -2.09
CA HIS A 96 0.90 0.99 -3.03
C HIS A 96 1.57 2.16 -2.27
N LEU A 97 0.85 2.78 -1.33
CA LEU A 97 1.42 3.84 -0.49
C LEU A 97 2.59 3.34 0.37
N ASN A 98 2.54 2.09 0.86
CA ASN A 98 3.68 1.53 1.58
C ASN A 98 4.92 1.32 0.69
N ASP A 99 4.75 1.07 -0.60
CA ASP A 99 5.88 1.03 -1.52
C ASP A 99 6.43 2.43 -1.79
N ILE A 100 5.56 3.43 -1.99
CA ILE A 100 5.97 4.84 -2.12
C ILE A 100 6.65 5.34 -0.85
N SER A 101 6.21 4.93 0.33
CA SER A 101 6.78 5.38 1.62
C SER A 101 8.28 5.06 1.77
N LYS A 102 8.77 4.06 1.04
CA LYS A 102 10.19 3.69 1.00
C LYS A 102 11.02 4.63 0.11
N ILE A 103 10.35 5.43 -0.73
CA ILE A 103 10.93 6.38 -1.68
C ILE A 103 10.76 7.81 -1.14
N ASP A 104 9.53 8.14 -0.73
CA ASP A 104 9.14 9.47 -0.25
C ASP A 104 8.13 9.35 0.91
N ALA A 105 8.66 9.26 2.12
CA ALA A 105 7.86 9.13 3.34
C ALA A 105 6.99 10.37 3.59
N ALA A 106 7.55 11.56 3.34
CA ALA A 106 6.85 12.83 3.56
C ALA A 106 5.61 12.97 2.67
N PHE A 107 5.74 12.62 1.40
CA PHE A 107 4.62 12.59 0.45
C PHE A 107 3.49 11.69 0.93
N VAL A 108 3.81 10.48 1.41
CA VAL A 108 2.79 9.53 1.88
C VAL A 108 2.08 10.04 3.15
N VAL A 109 2.83 10.55 4.13
CA VAL A 109 2.24 11.09 5.37
C VAL A 109 1.32 12.25 5.05
N GLU A 110 1.72 13.16 4.16
CA GLU A 110 0.91 14.32 3.76
C GLU A 110 -0.36 13.89 3.00
N LYS A 111 -0.25 12.91 2.10
CA LYS A 111 -1.39 12.35 1.37
C LYS A 111 -2.41 11.72 2.33
N LEU A 112 -1.95 10.91 3.28
CA LEU A 112 -2.81 10.29 4.30
C LEU A 112 -3.47 11.33 5.21
N ARG A 113 -2.75 12.41 5.58
CA ARG A 113 -3.30 13.53 6.35
C ARG A 113 -4.44 14.22 5.58
N LYS A 114 -4.26 14.47 4.29
CA LYS A 114 -5.31 15.04 3.42
C LYS A 114 -6.53 14.14 3.35
N TRP A 115 -6.37 12.85 3.11
CA TRP A 115 -7.48 11.91 3.03
C TRP A 115 -8.25 11.79 4.34
N LYS A 116 -7.54 11.74 5.48
CA LYS A 116 -8.18 11.76 6.80
C LYS A 116 -9.00 13.03 7.02
N LYS A 117 -8.49 14.20 6.59
CA LYS A 117 -9.21 15.49 6.67
C LYS A 117 -10.44 15.54 5.76
N PHE A 118 -10.39 14.94 4.58
CA PHE A 118 -11.52 14.91 3.66
C PHE A 118 -12.72 14.09 4.18
N GLY A 119 -12.49 13.09 5.02
CA GLY A 119 -13.54 12.31 5.67
C GLY A 119 -14.43 11.50 4.74
N GLN A 120 -13.97 11.18 3.52
CA GLN A 120 -14.75 10.43 2.53
C GLN A 120 -14.80 8.94 2.81
N GLN A 121 -13.83 8.42 3.58
CA GLN A 121 -13.78 7.02 3.98
C GLN A 121 -14.27 6.86 5.43
N SER A 122 -14.83 5.69 5.77
CA SER A 122 -15.18 5.37 7.16
C SER A 122 -13.94 5.42 8.05
N GLU A 123 -14.11 5.84 9.30
CA GLU A 123 -13.01 5.99 10.25
C GLU A 123 -12.22 4.68 10.43
N LYS A 124 -12.92 3.57 10.59
CA LYS A 124 -12.33 2.25 10.73
C LYS A 124 -11.46 1.84 9.52
N GLU A 125 -11.95 2.12 8.33
CA GLU A 125 -11.21 1.77 7.11
C GLU A 125 -10.04 2.73 6.86
N MET A 126 -10.23 4.03 7.17
CA MET A 126 -9.16 5.01 7.08
C MET A 126 -8.00 4.69 8.05
N ASP A 127 -8.30 4.28 9.26
CA ASP A 127 -7.29 3.81 10.22
C ASP A 127 -6.52 2.59 9.70
N TYR A 128 -7.24 1.64 9.09
CA TYR A 128 -6.59 0.50 8.43
C TYR A 128 -5.64 0.95 7.32
N ILE A 129 -6.10 1.83 6.41
CA ILE A 129 -5.29 2.35 5.31
C ILE A 129 -4.04 3.03 5.85
N ILE A 130 -4.18 3.89 6.86
CA ILE A 130 -3.06 4.62 7.49
C ILE A 130 -2.02 3.63 8.05
N ARG A 131 -2.44 2.74 8.94
CA ARG A 131 -1.52 1.79 9.60
C ARG A 131 -0.84 0.87 8.60
N HIS A 132 -1.59 0.39 7.62
CA HIS A 132 -1.07 -0.53 6.61
C HIS A 132 -0.12 0.17 5.62
N SER A 133 -0.37 1.41 5.26
CA SER A 133 0.51 2.24 4.43
C SER A 133 1.82 2.58 5.13
N LEU A 134 1.77 2.84 6.43
CA LEU A 134 2.93 3.29 7.21
C LEU A 134 3.71 2.16 7.88
N ARG A 135 3.30 0.88 7.72
CA ARG A 135 3.88 -0.24 8.45
C ARG A 135 5.42 -0.38 8.31
N THR A 136 5.97 -0.01 7.16
CA THR A 136 7.43 -0.01 6.97
C THR A 136 8.10 1.15 7.72
N LEU A 137 7.49 2.33 7.72
CA LEU A 137 7.98 3.50 8.45
C LEU A 137 7.89 3.27 9.96
N ILE A 138 6.77 2.70 10.44
CA ILE A 138 6.59 2.34 11.86
C ILE A 138 7.71 1.40 12.31
N LYS A 139 8.00 0.34 11.55
CA LYS A 139 9.07 -0.62 11.86
C LYS A 139 10.47 0.01 11.87
N ARG A 140 10.67 1.11 11.15
CA ARG A 140 11.94 1.87 11.10
C ARG A 140 12.03 2.96 12.15
N GLY A 141 10.97 3.19 12.94
CA GLY A 141 10.91 4.28 13.90
C GLY A 141 10.84 5.66 13.27
N ASP A 142 10.22 5.81 12.09
CA ASP A 142 10.11 7.10 11.41
C ASP A 142 9.30 8.09 12.26
N VAL A 143 9.95 9.20 12.63
CA VAL A 143 9.40 10.20 13.55
C VAL A 143 8.12 10.85 13.01
N ALA A 144 8.08 11.16 11.72
CA ALA A 144 6.92 11.84 11.12
C ALA A 144 5.70 10.90 11.07
N ALA A 145 5.93 9.62 10.74
CA ALA A 145 4.89 8.60 10.73
C ALA A 145 4.37 8.32 12.16
N LEU A 146 5.27 8.19 13.15
CA LEU A 146 4.89 7.96 14.54
C LEU A 146 4.11 9.14 15.12
N LYS A 147 4.56 10.39 14.89
CA LYS A 147 3.81 11.59 15.30
C LYS A 147 2.44 11.67 14.64
N PHE A 148 2.33 11.32 13.36
CA PHE A 148 1.04 11.31 12.66
C PHE A 148 0.07 10.28 13.25
N LEU A 149 0.58 9.18 13.79
CA LEU A 149 -0.19 8.14 14.49
C LEU A 149 -0.50 8.50 15.95
N GLY A 150 0.01 9.64 16.47
CA GLY A 150 -0.23 10.09 17.82
C GLY A 150 0.72 9.48 18.87
N PHE A 151 1.80 8.83 18.46
CA PHE A 151 2.81 8.35 19.41
C PHE A 151 3.66 9.51 19.95
N ASP A 152 3.91 9.50 21.24
CA ASP A 152 4.87 10.40 21.86
C ASP A 152 6.30 9.91 21.58
N PHE A 153 7.02 10.66 20.78
CA PHE A 153 8.38 10.33 20.43
C PHE A 153 9.38 10.60 21.58
N ASN A 154 9.01 11.43 22.55
CA ASN A 154 9.85 11.78 23.70
C ASN A 154 9.58 10.88 24.92
N ALA A 155 8.67 9.93 24.82
CA ALA A 155 8.42 8.98 25.88
C ALA A 155 9.71 8.24 26.25
N LYS A 156 10.11 8.37 27.52
CA LYS A 156 11.24 7.60 28.05
C LYS A 156 10.70 6.22 28.42
N VAL A 157 11.06 5.23 27.65
CA VAL A 157 10.67 3.84 27.86
C VAL A 157 11.93 3.01 28.07
N THR A 158 11.98 2.29 29.19
CA THR A 158 13.08 1.38 29.50
C THR A 158 12.51 -0.05 29.62
N VAL A 159 13.18 -0.98 28.96
CA VAL A 159 12.87 -2.41 29.12
C VAL A 159 13.80 -2.96 30.19
N VAL A 160 13.24 -3.53 31.26
CA VAL A 160 13.98 -4.13 32.36
C VAL A 160 13.51 -5.56 32.60
N GLY A 161 14.29 -6.35 33.31
CA GLY A 161 13.90 -7.70 33.73
C GLY A 161 13.70 -8.69 32.59
N LEU A 162 14.35 -8.48 31.42
CA LEU A 162 14.23 -9.42 30.32
C LEU A 162 14.74 -10.80 30.73
N GLY A 163 13.85 -11.80 30.72
CA GLY A 163 14.15 -13.19 30.98
C GLY A 163 13.52 -14.12 29.95
N VAL A 164 14.12 -15.28 29.77
CA VAL A 164 13.61 -16.34 28.89
C VAL A 164 13.23 -17.52 29.77
N VAL A 165 11.99 -18.02 29.61
CA VAL A 165 11.49 -19.15 30.41
C VAL A 165 12.19 -20.44 30.04
N ASN A 166 12.37 -20.68 28.74
CA ASN A 166 13.03 -21.86 28.20
C ASN A 166 14.32 -21.47 27.48
N SER A 167 15.47 -21.80 28.03
CA SER A 167 16.78 -21.52 27.43
C SER A 167 17.07 -22.27 26.13
N THR A 168 16.34 -23.36 25.89
CA THR A 168 16.47 -24.18 24.69
C THR A 168 15.08 -24.53 24.17
N VAL A 169 14.82 -24.26 22.89
CA VAL A 169 13.57 -24.60 22.21
C VAL A 169 13.88 -25.33 20.92
N SER A 170 13.16 -26.39 20.62
CA SER A 170 13.21 -27.08 19.33
C SER A 170 12.31 -26.39 18.29
N LEU A 171 12.59 -26.63 17.01
CA LEU A 171 11.77 -26.09 15.92
C LEU A 171 10.29 -26.48 16.11
N GLY A 172 9.38 -25.50 16.09
CA GLY A 172 7.95 -25.71 16.32
C GLY A 172 7.50 -25.59 17.77
N GLN A 173 8.37 -25.49 18.75
CA GLN A 173 8.04 -25.20 20.13
C GLN A 173 7.89 -23.69 20.39
N LYS A 174 7.15 -23.33 21.44
CA LYS A 174 7.00 -21.94 21.86
C LYS A 174 8.27 -21.45 22.54
N LEU A 175 8.75 -20.26 22.12
CA LEU A 175 9.67 -19.45 22.91
C LEU A 175 8.84 -18.54 23.83
N GLU A 176 9.03 -18.66 25.13
CA GLU A 176 8.38 -17.79 26.13
C GLU A 176 9.42 -16.90 26.78
N PHE A 177 9.13 -15.62 26.83
CA PHE A 177 9.98 -14.61 27.45
C PHE A 177 9.11 -13.56 28.14
N TYR A 178 9.67 -12.87 29.11
CA TYR A 178 9.04 -11.78 29.84
C TYR A 178 9.96 -10.59 29.98
N PHE A 179 9.41 -9.43 30.14
CA PHE A 179 10.10 -8.18 30.45
C PHE A 179 9.12 -7.18 31.01
N ASP A 180 9.63 -6.21 31.75
CA ASP A 180 8.85 -5.07 32.24
C ASP A 180 9.17 -3.84 31.40
N VAL A 181 8.15 -2.98 31.20
CA VAL A 181 8.27 -1.69 30.55
C VAL A 181 8.02 -0.62 31.62
N VAL A 182 9.03 0.24 31.83
CA VAL A 182 9.02 1.32 32.82
C VAL A 182 9.23 2.67 32.15
#